data_ccceab106a4f3b0fd35a647cc2099654
#
_entry.id   ccceab106a4f3b0fd35a647cc2099654
#
_cell.length_a   1.000
_cell.length_b   1.000
_cell.length_c   1.000
_cell.angle_alpha   90.00
_cell.angle_beta   90.00
_cell.angle_gamma   90.00
#
_symmetry.space_group_name_H-M   'P 1'
#
loop_
_entity.id
_entity.type
_entity.pdbx_description
1 polymer ?
#
loop_
_entity_poly.entity_id
_entity_poly.type
_entity_poly.pdbx_seq_one_letter_code
_entity_poly.pdbx_strand_id
1 'polypeptide(L)'
;MNLIVDIGNTVAKIAVFEGQDMLEQVYDSNQTLSRLNEMYDRYKPEQAVVVSVIDLTDDVRIALDGLPIFKLYVDHCTPLPIKNLYESPLTLGYDRIAAVVGAFDRFPHRNILIIDSGTCITYEFINAAGEYRGGNISLGVSMRFKALHCFTAHLPLVQNVGRDLEFGVDTDTAIRAGVMQGLEYEMSGYIDAMKQKYPDLLVFLTGGKHFPFESKLKNSIFVDKFLVLRGLNRILNDYKNVCTKR
;
A
#
# COMPACT_ATOMS: atom_id res chain seq x y z
N MET A 1 -16.06 0.17 17.01
CA MET A 1 -15.25 0.87 15.97
C MET A 1 -13.80 0.44 16.02
N ASN A 2 -13.11 0.46 14.89
CA ASN A 2 -11.70 0.07 14.75
C ASN A 2 -10.84 1.26 14.37
N LEU A 3 -9.67 1.40 14.98
CA LEU A 3 -8.64 2.38 14.64
C LEU A 3 -7.53 1.67 13.86
N ILE A 4 -7.21 2.19 12.68
CA ILE A 4 -6.19 1.63 11.80
C ILE A 4 -5.03 2.62 11.72
N VAL A 5 -3.82 2.15 11.99
CA VAL A 5 -2.59 2.97 11.94
C VAL A 5 -1.59 2.28 11.03
N ASP A 6 -1.36 2.88 9.87
CA ASP A 6 -0.40 2.44 8.85
C ASP A 6 0.77 3.44 8.80
N ILE A 7 1.93 3.04 9.32
CA ILE A 7 3.13 3.88 9.43
C ILE A 7 4.07 3.54 8.27
N GLY A 8 3.96 4.33 7.21
CA GLY A 8 4.80 4.20 6.02
C GLY A 8 6.15 4.93 6.14
N ASN A 9 7.02 4.74 5.14
CA ASN A 9 8.34 5.39 5.08
C ASN A 9 8.29 6.93 5.08
N THR A 10 7.23 7.52 4.53
CA THR A 10 7.14 8.99 4.33
C THR A 10 6.07 9.62 5.19
N VAL A 11 4.99 8.93 5.45
CA VAL A 11 3.80 9.43 6.12
C VAL A 11 3.06 8.30 6.81
N ALA A 12 2.40 8.58 7.94
CA ALA A 12 1.44 7.69 8.55
C ALA A 12 0.03 7.95 8.01
N LYS A 13 -0.79 6.91 7.95
CA LYS A 13 -2.23 7.00 7.68
C LYS A 13 -2.97 6.48 8.89
N ILE A 14 -3.92 7.26 9.38
CA ILE A 14 -4.79 6.89 10.49
C ILE A 14 -6.22 6.89 9.96
N ALA A 15 -6.95 5.80 10.19
CA ALA A 15 -8.34 5.70 9.77
C ALA A 15 -9.20 5.08 10.85
N VAL A 16 -10.48 5.43 10.86
CA VAL A 16 -11.49 4.83 11.72
C VAL A 16 -12.53 4.14 10.88
N PHE A 17 -12.87 2.90 11.28
CA PHE A 17 -13.89 2.08 10.64
C PHE A 17 -15.00 1.71 11.60
N GLU A 18 -16.23 1.71 11.08
CA GLU A 18 -17.38 1.06 11.69
C GLU A 18 -17.80 -0.12 10.81
N GLY A 19 -17.57 -1.33 11.30
CA GLY A 19 -17.69 -2.53 10.47
C GLY A 19 -16.73 -2.49 9.28
N GLN A 20 -17.25 -2.37 8.06
CA GLN A 20 -16.47 -2.24 6.82
C GLN A 20 -16.42 -0.80 6.29
N ASP A 21 -17.22 0.10 6.86
CA ASP A 21 -17.30 1.47 6.41
C ASP A 21 -16.20 2.32 7.05
N MET A 22 -15.45 3.00 6.22
CA MET A 22 -14.43 3.95 6.66
C MET A 22 -15.09 5.29 6.95
N LEU A 23 -15.09 5.71 8.22
CA LEU A 23 -15.71 6.96 8.66
C LEU A 23 -14.83 8.17 8.36
N GLU A 24 -13.55 8.07 8.69
CA GLU A 24 -12.58 9.14 8.44
C GLU A 24 -11.19 8.55 8.19
N GLN A 25 -10.38 9.25 7.40
CA GLN A 25 -8.97 8.97 7.20
C GLN A 25 -8.18 10.28 7.20
N VAL A 26 -7.05 10.26 7.89
CA VAL A 26 -6.11 11.37 7.93
C VAL A 26 -4.70 10.92 7.61
N TYR A 27 -3.93 11.81 7.02
CA TYR A 27 -2.47 11.68 6.93
C TYR A 27 -1.84 12.36 8.13
N ASP A 28 -0.76 11.76 8.65
CA ASP A 28 -0.08 12.25 9.85
C ASP A 28 1.44 12.06 9.72
N SER A 29 2.18 12.68 10.61
CA SER A 29 3.61 12.46 10.74
C SER A 29 3.89 11.02 11.19
N ASN A 30 4.74 10.31 10.46
CA ASN A 30 5.22 8.99 10.87
C ASN A 30 6.27 9.04 11.99
N GLN A 31 6.60 10.23 12.48
CA GLN A 31 7.55 10.46 13.58
C GLN A 31 6.85 10.75 14.92
N THR A 32 5.60 11.22 14.92
CA THR A 32 4.93 11.70 16.14
C THR A 32 3.48 11.23 16.28
N LEU A 33 2.79 10.89 15.19
CA LEU A 33 1.34 10.58 15.17
C LEU A 33 0.50 11.65 15.89
N SER A 34 0.74 12.91 15.59
CA SER A 34 0.17 14.08 16.28
C SER A 34 -1.37 14.12 16.29
N ARG A 35 -2.02 13.50 15.29
CA ARG A 35 -3.48 13.45 15.15
C ARG A 35 -4.12 12.21 15.75
N LEU A 36 -3.32 11.27 16.28
CA LEU A 36 -3.82 10.00 16.80
C LEU A 36 -4.83 10.19 17.93
N ASN A 37 -4.50 11.06 18.90
CA ASN A 37 -5.38 11.36 20.03
C ASN A 37 -6.66 12.07 19.59
N GLU A 38 -6.60 12.98 18.62
CA GLU A 38 -7.79 13.63 18.03
C GLU A 38 -8.75 12.59 17.46
N MET A 39 -8.23 11.65 16.67
CA MET A 39 -9.03 10.58 16.06
C MET A 39 -9.63 9.66 17.14
N TYR A 40 -8.82 9.31 18.16
CA TYR A 40 -9.31 8.51 19.28
C TYR A 40 -10.42 9.21 20.06
N ASP A 41 -10.23 10.48 20.41
CA ASP A 41 -11.19 11.24 21.23
C ASP A 41 -12.51 11.45 20.51
N ARG A 42 -12.46 11.67 19.19
CA ARG A 42 -13.65 11.90 18.37
C ARG A 42 -14.51 10.64 18.20
N TYR A 43 -13.87 9.48 17.96
CA TYR A 43 -14.57 8.26 17.55
C TYR A 43 -14.66 7.20 18.65
N LYS A 44 -13.82 7.30 19.70
CA LYS A 44 -13.73 6.33 20.79
C LYS A 44 -13.68 4.88 20.30
N PRO A 45 -12.75 4.53 19.39
CA PRO A 45 -12.61 3.16 18.91
C PRO A 45 -12.31 2.20 20.06
N GLU A 46 -12.77 0.96 19.94
CA GLU A 46 -12.61 -0.07 20.98
C GLU A 46 -11.28 -0.83 20.84
N GLN A 47 -10.69 -0.82 19.65
CA GLN A 47 -9.46 -1.54 19.35
C GLN A 47 -8.72 -0.88 18.20
N ALA A 48 -7.43 -1.18 18.11
CA ALA A 48 -6.58 -0.69 17.04
C ALA A 48 -5.76 -1.82 16.38
N VAL A 49 -5.41 -1.63 15.11
CA VAL A 49 -4.35 -2.37 14.43
C VAL A 49 -3.26 -1.39 14.00
N VAL A 50 -2.02 -1.79 14.23
CA VAL A 50 -0.84 -0.99 13.93
C VAL A 50 0.09 -1.80 13.05
N VAL A 51 0.52 -1.20 11.93
CA VAL A 51 1.62 -1.70 11.11
C VAL A 51 2.65 -0.60 10.91
N SER A 52 3.91 -0.98 10.80
CA SER A 52 5.00 -0.06 10.49
C SER A 52 6.00 -0.73 9.58
N VAL A 53 6.50 0.01 8.58
CA VAL A 53 7.63 -0.38 7.73
C VAL A 53 8.92 0.31 8.13
N ILE A 54 8.90 1.06 9.24
CA ILE A 54 10.04 1.73 9.85
C ILE A 54 10.11 1.41 11.34
N ASP A 55 11.26 1.63 11.95
CA ASP A 55 11.37 1.60 13.40
C ASP A 55 10.56 2.73 14.03
N LEU A 56 9.77 2.38 15.06
CA LEU A 56 8.96 3.36 15.75
C LEU A 56 9.85 4.28 16.60
N THR A 57 9.62 5.58 16.50
CA THR A 57 10.24 6.57 17.37
C THR A 57 9.62 6.48 18.79
N ASP A 58 10.30 7.04 19.79
CA ASP A 58 9.78 7.09 21.15
C ASP A 58 8.46 7.89 21.23
N ASP A 59 8.35 8.98 20.48
CA ASP A 59 7.12 9.77 20.43
C ASP A 59 5.95 8.97 19.88
N VAL A 60 6.16 8.17 18.83
CA VAL A 60 5.14 7.27 18.27
C VAL A 60 4.76 6.19 19.27
N ARG A 61 5.73 5.59 19.97
CA ARG A 61 5.46 4.61 21.04
C ARG A 61 4.63 5.22 22.15
N ILE A 62 5.00 6.38 22.65
CA ILE A 62 4.26 7.10 23.69
C ILE A 62 2.83 7.40 23.23
N ALA A 63 2.65 7.88 21.99
CA ALA A 63 1.33 8.17 21.46
C ALA A 63 0.45 6.92 21.38
N LEU A 64 1.00 5.80 20.89
CA LEU A 64 0.27 4.53 20.81
C LEU A 64 -0.03 3.97 22.22
N ASP A 65 0.94 3.95 23.12
CA ASP A 65 0.80 3.40 24.48
C ASP A 65 -0.20 4.20 25.32
N GLY A 66 -0.33 5.49 25.05
CA GLY A 66 -1.32 6.37 25.68
C GLY A 66 -2.78 6.03 25.36
N LEU A 67 -3.05 5.25 24.33
CA LEU A 67 -4.42 4.83 23.99
C LEU A 67 -4.88 3.68 24.92
N PRO A 68 -5.96 3.83 25.68
CA PRO A 68 -6.45 2.82 26.64
C PRO A 68 -7.30 1.73 25.95
N ILE A 69 -6.84 1.21 24.80
CA ILE A 69 -7.53 0.21 23.99
C ILE A 69 -6.59 -0.93 23.61
N PHE A 70 -7.17 -2.08 23.25
CA PHE A 70 -6.39 -3.18 22.67
C PHE A 70 -5.73 -2.73 21.35
N LYS A 71 -4.46 -3.09 21.20
CA LYS A 71 -3.68 -2.83 19.97
C LYS A 71 -3.10 -4.12 19.44
N LEU A 72 -3.49 -4.47 18.20
CA LEU A 72 -2.87 -5.54 17.44
C LEU A 72 -1.69 -4.95 16.64
N TYR A 73 -0.48 -5.27 17.03
CA TYR A 73 0.70 -5.07 16.19
C TYR A 73 0.81 -6.27 15.25
N VAL A 74 0.63 -6.03 13.96
CA VAL A 74 0.68 -7.11 12.97
C VAL A 74 2.12 -7.61 12.81
N ASP A 75 2.29 -8.90 12.96
CA ASP A 75 3.56 -9.61 12.83
C ASP A 75 3.41 -10.90 12.01
N HIS A 76 4.50 -11.64 11.86
CA HIS A 76 4.53 -12.90 11.10
C HIS A 76 3.69 -14.04 11.72
N CYS A 77 3.32 -13.92 13.00
CA CYS A 77 2.48 -14.86 13.73
C CYS A 77 0.99 -14.47 13.68
N THR A 78 0.67 -13.26 13.23
CA THR A 78 -0.71 -12.78 13.15
C THR A 78 -1.51 -13.64 12.16
N PRO A 79 -2.63 -14.26 12.61
CA PRO A 79 -3.50 -15.02 11.71
C PRO A 79 -4.04 -14.14 10.58
N LEU A 80 -3.98 -14.65 9.37
CA LEU A 80 -4.44 -13.95 8.17
C LEU A 80 -5.64 -14.68 7.55
N PRO A 81 -6.61 -13.97 6.94
CA PRO A 81 -7.74 -14.57 6.23
C PRO A 81 -7.37 -15.14 4.86
N ILE A 82 -6.08 -15.22 4.55
CA ILE A 82 -5.50 -15.77 3.32
C ILE A 82 -4.36 -16.72 3.67
N LYS A 83 -3.99 -17.58 2.72
CA LYS A 83 -2.81 -18.44 2.88
C LYS A 83 -1.57 -17.73 2.36
N ASN A 84 -0.67 -17.38 3.26
CA ASN A 84 0.61 -16.78 2.90
C ASN A 84 1.62 -17.86 2.48
N LEU A 85 2.08 -17.82 1.22
CA LEU A 85 3.10 -18.72 0.67
C LEU A 85 4.44 -18.00 0.40
N TYR A 86 4.63 -16.81 0.97
CA TYR A 86 5.89 -16.10 0.85
C TYR A 86 6.99 -16.81 1.65
N GLU A 87 8.11 -17.15 1.00
CA GLU A 87 9.15 -18.01 1.59
C GLU A 87 9.91 -17.37 2.76
N SER A 88 9.94 -16.03 2.83
CA SER A 88 10.59 -15.28 3.92
C SER A 88 9.58 -14.39 4.68
N PRO A 89 8.66 -14.97 5.45
CA PRO A 89 7.58 -14.20 6.10
C PRO A 89 8.09 -13.15 7.09
N LEU A 90 9.28 -13.32 7.66
CA LEU A 90 9.90 -12.37 8.58
C LEU A 90 10.32 -11.04 7.93
N THR A 91 10.55 -11.05 6.61
CA THR A 91 10.98 -9.86 5.86
C THR A 91 9.88 -9.27 5.00
N LEU A 92 8.68 -9.87 5.01
CA LEU A 92 7.54 -9.40 4.24
C LEU A 92 6.91 -8.17 4.91
N GLY A 93 6.80 -7.07 4.16
CA GLY A 93 6.09 -5.87 4.63
C GLY A 93 4.61 -6.16 4.87
N TYR A 94 4.11 -5.75 6.03
CA TYR A 94 2.71 -5.99 6.40
C TYR A 94 1.74 -5.09 5.65
N ASP A 95 2.17 -3.97 5.11
CA ASP A 95 1.44 -3.14 4.14
C ASP A 95 1.13 -3.92 2.86
N ARG A 96 2.09 -4.71 2.36
CA ARG A 96 1.91 -5.59 1.20
C ARG A 96 0.85 -6.66 1.46
N ILE A 97 0.95 -7.35 2.60
CA ILE A 97 -0.05 -8.35 3.03
C ILE A 97 -1.43 -7.70 3.19
N ALA A 98 -1.50 -6.52 3.80
CA ALA A 98 -2.76 -5.82 4.00
C ALA A 98 -3.42 -5.44 2.67
N ALA A 99 -2.65 -4.96 1.68
CA ALA A 99 -3.17 -4.68 0.34
C ALA A 99 -3.79 -5.93 -0.30
N VAL A 100 -3.11 -7.09 -0.16
CA VAL A 100 -3.59 -8.38 -0.69
C VAL A 100 -4.87 -8.82 0.02
N VAL A 101 -4.91 -8.74 1.36
CA VAL A 101 -6.12 -9.07 2.15
C VAL A 101 -7.29 -8.18 1.76
N GLY A 102 -7.05 -6.86 1.61
CA GLY A 102 -8.09 -5.91 1.21
C GLY A 102 -8.67 -6.20 -0.17
N ALA A 103 -7.83 -6.56 -1.13
CA ALA A 103 -8.27 -6.92 -2.47
C ALA A 103 -9.06 -8.24 -2.49
N PHE A 104 -8.56 -9.26 -1.79
CA PHE A 104 -9.19 -10.58 -1.76
C PHE A 104 -10.50 -10.57 -0.96
N ASP A 105 -10.61 -9.80 0.11
CA ASP A 105 -11.87 -9.61 0.84
C ASP A 105 -12.96 -9.02 -0.04
N ARG A 106 -12.60 -8.08 -0.91
CA ARG A 106 -13.54 -7.43 -1.84
C ARG A 106 -13.95 -8.31 -3.02
N PHE A 107 -13.04 -9.15 -3.52
CA PHE A 107 -13.28 -10.06 -4.63
C PHE A 107 -12.70 -11.45 -4.31
N PRO A 108 -13.35 -12.21 -3.42
CA PRO A 108 -12.89 -13.56 -3.08
C PRO A 108 -12.97 -14.49 -4.30
N HIS A 109 -12.13 -15.51 -4.28
CA HIS A 109 -12.08 -16.54 -5.34
C HIS A 109 -11.72 -16.00 -6.74
N ARG A 110 -10.93 -14.91 -6.80
CA ARG A 110 -10.41 -14.36 -8.05
C ARG A 110 -8.88 -14.32 -8.04
N ASN A 111 -8.29 -14.43 -9.22
CA ASN A 111 -6.88 -14.11 -9.43
C ASN A 111 -6.73 -12.59 -9.43
N ILE A 112 -5.91 -12.05 -8.54
CA ILE A 112 -5.79 -10.59 -8.37
C ILE A 112 -4.31 -10.19 -8.40
N LEU A 113 -3.99 -9.21 -9.24
CA LEU A 113 -2.75 -8.45 -9.21
C LEU A 113 -3.01 -7.11 -8.52
N ILE A 114 -2.27 -6.82 -7.47
CA ILE A 114 -2.33 -5.54 -6.77
C ILE A 114 -1.06 -4.77 -7.09
N ILE A 115 -1.21 -3.54 -7.56
CA ILE A 115 -0.13 -2.60 -7.82
C ILE A 115 -0.27 -1.46 -6.82
N ASP A 116 0.65 -1.38 -5.86
CA ASP A 116 0.70 -0.28 -4.90
C ASP A 116 1.79 0.71 -5.31
N SER A 117 1.38 1.95 -5.56
CA SER A 117 2.27 3.02 -5.96
C SER A 117 2.50 4.01 -4.83
N GLY A 118 3.53 3.73 -4.07
CA GLY A 118 4.00 4.55 -2.97
C GLY A 118 5.43 5.08 -3.19
N THR A 119 6.22 5.04 -2.14
CA THR A 119 7.68 5.28 -2.19
C THR A 119 8.35 4.29 -3.10
N CYS A 120 8.04 3.00 -2.94
CA CYS A 120 8.28 1.94 -3.92
C CYS A 120 6.99 1.66 -4.68
N ILE A 121 7.10 0.93 -5.78
CA ILE A 121 5.96 0.29 -6.44
C ILE A 121 6.06 -1.19 -6.16
N THR A 122 4.99 -1.78 -5.64
CA THR A 122 4.93 -3.22 -5.42
C THR A 122 3.86 -3.85 -6.32
N TYR A 123 4.11 -5.09 -6.74
CA TYR A 123 3.23 -5.90 -7.58
C TYR A 123 2.96 -7.17 -6.83
N GLU A 124 1.78 -7.32 -6.24
CA GLU A 124 1.42 -8.46 -5.41
C GLU A 124 0.42 -9.37 -6.12
N PHE A 125 0.59 -10.68 -6.00
CA PHE A 125 -0.32 -11.62 -6.63
C PHE A 125 -0.92 -12.60 -5.63
N ILE A 126 -2.26 -12.68 -5.62
CA ILE A 126 -3.04 -13.70 -4.93
C ILE A 126 -3.88 -14.47 -5.94
N ASN A 127 -3.90 -15.79 -5.81
CA ASN A 127 -4.70 -16.64 -6.69
C ASN A 127 -6.14 -16.83 -6.18
N ALA A 128 -7.00 -17.39 -7.02
CA ALA A 128 -8.40 -17.64 -6.71
C ALA A 128 -8.63 -18.58 -5.51
N ALA A 129 -7.62 -19.37 -5.12
CA ALA A 129 -7.67 -20.22 -3.93
C ALA A 129 -7.34 -19.47 -2.63
N GLY A 130 -7.10 -18.15 -2.69
CA GLY A 130 -6.71 -17.35 -1.53
C GLY A 130 -5.25 -17.55 -1.11
N GLU A 131 -4.39 -17.98 -2.02
CA GLU A 131 -2.97 -18.16 -1.78
C GLU A 131 -2.20 -16.93 -2.27
N TYR A 132 -1.62 -16.17 -1.36
CA TYR A 132 -0.66 -15.12 -1.69
C TYR A 132 0.64 -15.75 -2.16
N ARG A 133 0.99 -15.51 -3.42
CA ARG A 133 2.12 -16.16 -4.12
C ARG A 133 3.39 -15.32 -4.10
N GLY A 134 3.34 -14.14 -3.49
CA GLY A 134 4.44 -13.18 -3.47
C GLY A 134 4.24 -12.03 -4.44
N GLY A 135 5.30 -11.27 -4.65
CA GLY A 135 5.27 -10.08 -5.50
C GLY A 135 6.65 -9.51 -5.76
N ASN A 136 6.69 -8.43 -6.53
CA ASN A 136 7.90 -7.74 -6.92
C ASN A 136 7.93 -6.33 -6.34
N ILE A 137 9.12 -5.78 -6.15
CA ILE A 137 9.34 -4.42 -5.66
C ILE A 137 10.16 -3.66 -6.71
N SER A 138 9.68 -2.47 -7.08
CA SER A 138 10.36 -1.58 -8.01
C SER A 138 10.43 -0.15 -7.46
N LEU A 139 11.21 0.70 -8.12
CA LEU A 139 11.39 2.09 -7.71
C LEU A 139 10.12 2.90 -7.96
N GLY A 140 9.63 3.61 -6.95
CA GLY A 140 8.59 4.61 -7.11
C GLY A 140 9.05 5.83 -7.91
N VAL A 141 8.10 6.62 -8.41
CA VAL A 141 8.36 7.78 -9.28
C VAL A 141 9.46 8.69 -8.74
N SER A 142 9.31 9.13 -7.48
CA SER A 142 10.29 10.05 -6.86
C SER A 142 11.67 9.41 -6.69
N MET A 143 11.73 8.10 -6.45
CA MET A 143 12.99 7.37 -6.35
C MET A 143 13.69 7.29 -7.70
N ARG A 144 12.96 7.10 -8.81
CA ARG A 144 13.53 7.07 -10.18
C ARG A 144 14.19 8.40 -10.53
N PHE A 145 13.52 9.53 -10.26
CA PHE A 145 14.10 10.85 -10.46
C PHE A 145 15.34 11.09 -9.60
N LYS A 146 15.26 10.73 -8.31
CA LYS A 146 16.41 10.84 -7.40
C LYS A 146 17.57 9.92 -7.82
N ALA A 147 17.29 8.70 -8.25
CA ALA A 147 18.34 7.77 -8.67
C ALA A 147 19.12 8.32 -9.88
N LEU A 148 18.43 8.86 -10.89
CA LEU A 148 19.09 9.49 -12.04
C LEU A 148 20.00 10.65 -11.63
N HIS A 149 19.55 11.49 -10.70
CA HIS A 149 20.36 12.58 -10.16
C HIS A 149 21.53 12.06 -9.31
N CYS A 150 21.27 11.17 -8.36
CA CYS A 150 22.27 10.76 -7.36
C CYS A 150 23.36 9.85 -7.95
N PHE A 151 23.03 9.01 -8.95
CA PHE A 151 23.97 8.05 -9.52
C PHE A 151 24.58 8.47 -10.85
N THR A 152 24.41 9.74 -11.24
CA THR A 152 25.08 10.31 -12.44
C THR A 152 25.78 11.62 -12.07
N ALA A 153 26.83 11.97 -12.82
CA ALA A 153 27.66 13.13 -12.50
C ALA A 153 26.96 14.49 -12.78
N HIS A 154 26.05 14.52 -13.77
CA HIS A 154 25.57 15.80 -14.30
C HIS A 154 24.07 15.89 -14.51
N LEU A 155 23.30 14.84 -14.24
CA LEU A 155 21.85 14.94 -14.43
C LEU A 155 21.22 15.74 -13.29
N PRO A 156 20.37 16.73 -13.62
CA PRO A 156 19.68 17.53 -12.62
C PRO A 156 18.61 16.72 -11.88
N LEU A 157 18.23 17.15 -10.68
CA LEU A 157 17.07 16.62 -10.00
C LEU A 157 15.80 17.19 -10.61
N VAL A 158 15.16 16.43 -11.46
CA VAL A 158 13.91 16.78 -12.13
C VAL A 158 12.72 16.40 -11.26
N GLN A 159 11.65 17.20 -11.29
CA GLN A 159 10.39 16.91 -10.63
C GLN A 159 9.36 16.33 -11.60
N ASN A 160 8.38 15.61 -11.06
CA ASN A 160 7.28 15.02 -11.82
C ASN A 160 6.20 16.06 -12.21
N VAL A 161 6.62 17.27 -12.57
CA VAL A 161 5.72 18.34 -13.00
C VAL A 161 6.33 18.98 -14.22
N GLY A 162 5.56 19.11 -15.29
CA GLY A 162 6.00 19.75 -16.50
C GLY A 162 5.39 19.14 -17.75
N ARG A 163 6.03 19.40 -18.88
CA ARG A 163 5.55 19.01 -20.20
C ARG A 163 5.76 17.50 -20.42
N ASP A 164 4.70 16.80 -20.76
CA ASP A 164 4.75 15.39 -21.16
C ASP A 164 5.02 15.30 -22.67
N LEU A 165 6.09 14.60 -23.01
CA LEU A 165 6.50 14.37 -24.40
C LEU A 165 6.76 12.88 -24.60
N GLU A 166 6.51 12.39 -25.82
CA GLU A 166 6.88 11.02 -26.19
C GLU A 166 8.40 10.83 -26.16
N PHE A 167 9.13 11.82 -26.68
CA PHE A 167 10.58 11.91 -26.57
C PHE A 167 10.96 13.30 -26.04
N GLY A 168 11.86 13.33 -25.06
CA GLY A 168 12.38 14.59 -24.53
C GLY A 168 13.24 15.32 -25.57
N VAL A 169 13.14 16.65 -25.57
CA VAL A 169 13.89 17.54 -26.48
C VAL A 169 14.97 18.35 -25.77
N ASP A 170 15.04 18.19 -24.46
CA ASP A 170 16.09 18.70 -23.55
C ASP A 170 16.29 17.72 -22.40
N THR A 171 17.29 17.95 -21.56
CA THR A 171 17.63 17.01 -20.44
C THR A 171 16.49 16.80 -19.49
N ASP A 172 15.77 17.84 -19.09
CA ASP A 172 14.65 17.74 -18.14
C ASP A 172 13.49 16.94 -18.70
N THR A 173 13.09 17.23 -19.93
CA THR A 173 12.01 16.51 -20.62
C THR A 173 12.40 15.08 -20.95
N ALA A 174 13.68 14.82 -21.27
CA ALA A 174 14.17 13.46 -21.51
C ALA A 174 14.15 12.59 -20.24
N ILE A 175 14.58 13.14 -19.09
CA ILE A 175 14.51 12.47 -17.80
C ILE A 175 13.04 12.20 -17.44
N ARG A 176 12.16 13.19 -17.60
CA ARG A 176 10.74 13.05 -17.29
C ARG A 176 10.06 12.01 -18.16
N ALA A 177 10.24 12.10 -19.47
CA ALA A 177 9.68 11.13 -20.44
C ALA A 177 10.17 9.71 -20.12
N GLY A 178 11.47 9.52 -19.92
CA GLY A 178 12.06 8.22 -19.59
C GLY A 178 11.51 7.62 -18.29
N VAL A 179 11.37 8.42 -17.22
CA VAL A 179 10.82 7.95 -15.96
C VAL A 179 9.34 7.61 -16.08
N MET A 180 8.53 8.51 -16.64
CA MET A 180 7.07 8.34 -16.63
C MET A 180 6.60 7.29 -17.63
N GLN A 181 7.12 7.31 -18.86
CA GLN A 181 6.76 6.28 -19.85
C GLN A 181 7.37 4.93 -19.49
N GLY A 182 8.62 4.90 -18.99
CA GLY A 182 9.23 3.66 -18.53
C GLY A 182 8.39 2.99 -17.44
N LEU A 183 7.81 3.77 -16.54
CA LEU A 183 6.89 3.25 -15.53
C LEU A 183 5.57 2.76 -16.14
N GLU A 184 4.99 3.49 -17.08
CA GLU A 184 3.78 3.07 -17.81
C GLU A 184 4.01 1.73 -18.51
N TYR A 185 5.14 1.56 -19.20
CA TYR A 185 5.51 0.30 -19.86
C TYR A 185 5.75 -0.83 -18.87
N GLU A 186 6.40 -0.56 -17.73
CA GLU A 186 6.62 -1.55 -16.68
C GLU A 186 5.28 -2.07 -16.15
N MET A 187 4.36 -1.18 -15.76
CA MET A 187 3.06 -1.58 -15.23
C MET A 187 2.22 -2.31 -16.26
N SER A 188 2.16 -1.80 -17.49
CA SER A 188 1.45 -2.46 -18.60
C SER A 188 2.03 -3.83 -18.88
N GLY A 189 3.35 -3.96 -18.90
CA GLY A 189 4.03 -5.23 -19.11
C GLY A 189 3.70 -6.27 -18.03
N TYR A 190 3.66 -5.87 -16.74
CA TYR A 190 3.21 -6.76 -15.65
C TYR A 190 1.75 -7.20 -15.84
N ILE A 191 0.85 -6.27 -16.16
CA ILE A 191 -0.58 -6.56 -16.36
C ILE A 191 -0.76 -7.52 -17.54
N ASP A 192 -0.12 -7.25 -18.66
CA ASP A 192 -0.27 -8.05 -19.87
C ASP A 192 0.30 -9.46 -19.68
N ALA A 193 1.48 -9.59 -19.10
CA ALA A 193 2.09 -10.88 -18.80
C ALA A 193 1.22 -11.72 -17.84
N MET A 194 0.63 -11.08 -16.82
CA MET A 194 -0.24 -11.76 -15.89
C MET A 194 -1.59 -12.12 -16.50
N LYS A 195 -2.17 -11.27 -17.36
CA LYS A 195 -3.41 -11.58 -18.09
C LYS A 195 -3.25 -12.72 -19.08
N GLN A 196 -2.10 -12.86 -19.73
CA GLN A 196 -1.80 -14.02 -20.57
C GLN A 196 -1.87 -15.33 -19.79
N LYS A 197 -1.39 -15.34 -18.53
CA LYS A 197 -1.38 -16.51 -17.66
C LYS A 197 -2.72 -16.73 -16.95
N TYR A 198 -3.43 -15.65 -16.62
CA TYR A 198 -4.70 -15.63 -15.90
C TYR A 198 -5.69 -14.73 -16.65
N PRO A 199 -6.43 -15.25 -17.63
CA PRO A 199 -7.33 -14.43 -18.48
C PRO A 199 -8.43 -13.69 -17.71
N ASP A 200 -8.81 -14.19 -16.52
CA ASP A 200 -9.80 -13.62 -15.62
C ASP A 200 -9.21 -12.69 -14.55
N LEU A 201 -7.92 -12.33 -14.68
CA LEU A 201 -7.20 -11.50 -13.72
C LEU A 201 -7.91 -10.17 -13.46
N LEU A 202 -8.14 -9.88 -12.18
CA LEU A 202 -8.48 -8.55 -11.71
C LEU A 202 -7.20 -7.79 -11.37
N VAL A 203 -7.18 -6.49 -11.63
CA VAL A 203 -6.07 -5.62 -11.28
C VAL A 203 -6.56 -4.54 -10.34
N PHE A 204 -5.90 -4.40 -9.19
CA PHE A 204 -6.08 -3.28 -8.28
C PHE A 204 -4.91 -2.32 -8.40
N LEU A 205 -5.23 -1.03 -8.46
CA LEU A 205 -4.26 0.04 -8.33
C LEU A 205 -4.55 0.78 -7.02
N THR A 206 -3.55 0.86 -6.15
CA THR A 206 -3.60 1.57 -4.88
C THR A 206 -2.38 2.46 -4.68
N GLY A 207 -2.31 3.19 -3.58
CA GLY A 207 -1.22 4.08 -3.25
C GLY A 207 -1.61 5.56 -3.28
N GLY A 208 -0.65 6.41 -2.90
CA GLY A 208 -0.91 7.85 -2.68
C GLY A 208 -0.69 8.76 -3.88
N LYS A 209 -0.16 8.28 -4.99
CA LYS A 209 0.16 9.10 -6.16
C LYS A 209 -0.71 8.67 -7.34
N HIS A 210 -1.52 9.60 -7.83
CA HIS A 210 -2.28 9.42 -9.06
C HIS A 210 -1.33 9.23 -10.25
N PHE A 211 -1.61 8.22 -11.05
CA PHE A 211 -0.91 8.02 -12.31
C PHE A 211 -1.69 8.69 -13.45
N PRO A 212 -1.05 9.51 -14.27
CA PRO A 212 -1.72 10.14 -15.41
C PRO A 212 -2.23 9.14 -16.45
N PHE A 213 -1.81 7.88 -16.36
CA PHE A 213 -2.21 6.81 -17.29
C PHE A 213 -3.30 5.85 -16.73
N GLU A 214 -3.88 6.12 -15.56
CA GLU A 214 -5.05 5.35 -15.06
C GLU A 214 -6.15 5.26 -16.13
N SER A 215 -6.36 6.34 -16.89
CA SER A 215 -7.33 6.39 -17.99
C SER A 215 -6.96 5.55 -19.21
N LYS A 216 -5.67 5.24 -19.40
CA LYS A 216 -5.18 4.43 -20.51
C LYS A 216 -5.26 2.93 -20.22
N LEU A 217 -5.20 2.54 -18.95
CA LEU A 217 -5.28 1.16 -18.50
C LEU A 217 -6.74 0.68 -18.49
N LYS A 218 -7.45 0.75 -19.61
CA LYS A 218 -8.89 0.48 -19.73
C LYS A 218 -9.28 -0.97 -19.41
N ASN A 219 -10.44 -1.10 -18.74
CA ASN A 219 -11.36 -2.25 -18.69
C ASN A 219 -11.09 -3.43 -17.76
N SER A 220 -10.31 -3.34 -16.69
CA SER A 220 -10.26 -4.36 -15.60
C SER A 220 -9.42 -3.88 -14.42
N ILE A 221 -9.32 -2.55 -14.22
CA ILE A 221 -8.54 -1.99 -13.13
C ILE A 221 -9.47 -1.32 -12.15
N PHE A 222 -9.40 -1.77 -10.90
CA PHE A 222 -10.07 -1.14 -9.78
C PHE A 222 -9.08 -0.23 -9.07
N VAL A 223 -9.45 1.03 -8.91
CA VAL A 223 -8.65 1.99 -8.14
C VAL A 223 -9.23 2.10 -6.73
N ASP A 224 -8.44 1.75 -5.72
CA ASP A 224 -8.81 1.92 -4.32
C ASP A 224 -7.61 2.40 -3.50
N LYS A 225 -7.51 3.70 -3.28
CA LYS A 225 -6.39 4.31 -2.53
C LYS A 225 -6.35 3.93 -1.04
N PHE A 226 -7.40 3.28 -0.53
CA PHE A 226 -7.52 2.85 0.86
C PHE A 226 -7.41 1.34 1.05
N LEU A 227 -6.97 0.63 0.02
CA LEU A 227 -6.95 -0.84 0.00
C LEU A 227 -6.17 -1.42 1.19
N VAL A 228 -5.01 -0.86 1.52
CA VAL A 228 -4.19 -1.25 2.69
C VAL A 228 -4.99 -1.08 3.99
N LEU A 229 -5.64 0.06 4.19
CA LEU A 229 -6.42 0.34 5.40
C LEU A 229 -7.61 -0.62 5.55
N ARG A 230 -8.28 -0.95 4.44
CA ARG A 230 -9.36 -1.96 4.43
C ARG A 230 -8.84 -3.35 4.79
N GLY A 231 -7.69 -3.72 4.24
CA GLY A 231 -7.05 -4.99 4.57
C GLY A 231 -6.65 -5.09 6.03
N LEU A 232 -6.10 -4.04 6.61
CA LEU A 232 -5.78 -3.97 8.03
C LEU A 232 -7.04 -4.08 8.90
N ASN A 233 -8.12 -3.39 8.55
CA ASN A 233 -9.40 -3.52 9.23
C ASN A 233 -9.92 -4.96 9.17
N ARG A 234 -9.79 -5.63 8.04
CA ARG A 234 -10.16 -7.04 7.89
C ARG A 234 -9.31 -7.96 8.77
N ILE A 235 -7.99 -7.78 8.80
CA ILE A 235 -7.08 -8.55 9.66
C ILE A 235 -7.46 -8.40 11.13
N LEU A 236 -7.73 -7.17 11.60
CA LEU A 236 -8.15 -6.91 12.97
C LEU A 236 -9.45 -7.63 13.33
N ASN A 237 -10.46 -7.57 12.44
CA ASN A 237 -11.74 -8.23 12.67
C ASN A 237 -11.61 -9.77 12.72
N ASP A 238 -10.80 -10.36 11.85
CA ASP A 238 -10.55 -11.79 11.86
C ASP A 238 -9.77 -12.25 13.09
N TYR A 239 -8.77 -11.47 13.52
CA TYR A 239 -7.99 -11.74 14.74
C TYR A 239 -8.92 -11.85 15.96
N LYS A 240 -9.85 -10.92 16.11
CA LYS A 240 -10.85 -10.97 17.18
C LYS A 240 -11.69 -12.27 17.15
N ASN A 241 -12.15 -12.66 15.96
CA ASN A 241 -12.97 -13.86 15.79
C ASN A 241 -12.21 -15.16 16.12
N VAL A 242 -10.90 -15.19 15.90
CA VAL A 242 -10.04 -16.35 16.25
C VAL A 242 -9.76 -16.39 17.75
N CYS A 243 -9.51 -15.24 18.38
CA CYS A 243 -9.20 -15.17 19.82
C CYS A 243 -10.43 -15.38 20.71
N THR A 244 -11.64 -15.01 20.27
CA THR A 244 -12.88 -15.21 21.05
C THR A 244 -13.43 -16.64 20.96
N LYS A 245 -12.89 -17.48 20.08
CA LYS A 245 -13.28 -18.92 19.95
C LYS A 245 -12.37 -19.87 20.72
N ARG A 246 -11.36 -19.36 21.41
CA ARG A 246 -10.49 -20.09 22.34
C ARG A 246 -10.84 -19.76 23.77
#